data_15a20c017a2b22270cf06f11cc22e0c1
#
_entry.id   15a20c017a2b22270cf06f11cc22e0c1
#
_cell.length_a   1.000
_cell.length_b   1.000
_cell.length_c   1.000
_cell.angle_alpha   90.00
_cell.angle_beta   90.00
_cell.angle_gamma   90.00
#
_symmetry.space_group_name_H-M   'P 1'
#
loop_
_entity.id
_entity.type
_entity.pdbx_description
1 polymer ?
#
loop_
_entity_poly.entity_id
_entity_poly.type
_entity_poly.pdbx_seq_one_letter_code
_entity_poly.pdbx_strand_id
1 'polypeptide(L)'
;LLAKVRTAVAWSLDAFKREHDRRRMELQVLSLTGREREVIDLAVKGMQNKEIADLLGISVTTVKMYRANAFQKLGVNTILAASQFLARAENSLEQ
;
A
#
# COMPACT_ATOMS: atom_id res chain seq x y z
N LEU A 1 -28.83 13.96 -27.38
CA LEU A 1 -28.64 12.49 -27.42
C LEU A 1 -27.18 12.11 -27.32
N LEU A 2 -26.31 12.69 -28.16
CA LEU A 2 -24.88 12.40 -28.14
C LEU A 2 -24.23 12.81 -26.81
N ALA A 3 -24.65 13.93 -26.22
CA ALA A 3 -24.13 14.40 -24.94
C ALA A 3 -24.47 13.43 -23.80
N LYS A 4 -25.67 12.85 -23.78
CA LYS A 4 -26.07 11.86 -22.80
C LYS A 4 -25.28 10.57 -22.94
N VAL A 5 -25.02 10.11 -24.15
CA VAL A 5 -24.23 8.91 -24.42
C VAL A 5 -22.79 9.12 -23.96
N ARG A 6 -22.19 10.27 -24.26
CA ARG A 6 -20.83 10.59 -23.83
C ARG A 6 -20.72 10.64 -22.31
N THR A 7 -21.70 11.22 -21.63
CA THR A 7 -21.72 11.30 -20.17
C THR A 7 -21.78 9.91 -19.55
N ALA A 8 -22.64 9.03 -20.07
CA ALA A 8 -22.76 7.66 -19.57
C ALA A 8 -21.47 6.85 -19.78
N VAL A 9 -20.84 6.97 -20.95
CA VAL A 9 -19.57 6.28 -21.25
C VAL A 9 -18.46 6.79 -20.33
N ALA A 10 -18.35 8.12 -20.13
CA ALA A 10 -17.34 8.70 -19.26
C ALA A 10 -17.52 8.21 -17.81
N TRP A 11 -18.75 8.15 -17.32
CA TRP A 11 -19.05 7.65 -15.98
C TRP A 11 -18.65 6.16 -15.83
N SER A 12 -18.93 5.34 -16.82
CA SER A 12 -18.56 3.92 -16.81
C SER A 12 -17.05 3.72 -16.80
N LEU A 13 -16.31 4.54 -17.54
CA LEU A 13 -14.84 4.49 -17.55
C LEU A 13 -14.26 4.88 -16.20
N ASP A 14 -14.80 5.90 -15.55
CA ASP A 14 -14.36 6.31 -14.21
C ASP A 14 -14.62 5.22 -13.17
N ALA A 15 -15.78 4.58 -13.22
CA ALA A 15 -16.12 3.48 -12.34
C ALA A 15 -15.18 2.28 -12.57
N PHE A 16 -14.87 1.97 -13.82
CA PHE A 16 -13.93 0.90 -14.20
C PHE A 16 -12.53 1.20 -13.66
N LYS A 17 -12.04 2.43 -13.82
CA LYS A 17 -10.72 2.82 -13.34
C LYS A 17 -10.62 2.71 -11.82
N ARG A 18 -11.65 3.15 -11.08
CA ARG A 18 -11.66 3.06 -9.61
C ARG A 18 -11.61 1.61 -9.14
N GLU A 19 -12.38 0.73 -9.77
CA GLU A 19 -12.38 -0.70 -9.45
C GLU A 19 -11.04 -1.34 -9.76
N HIS A 20 -10.44 -1.00 -10.90
CA HIS A 20 -9.14 -1.52 -11.31
C HIS A 20 -8.03 -1.06 -10.34
N ASP A 21 -8.02 0.22 -9.95
CA ASP A 21 -7.05 0.77 -9.01
C ASP A 21 -7.17 0.12 -7.64
N ARG A 22 -8.39 -0.14 -7.17
CA ARG A 22 -8.64 -0.82 -5.90
C ARG A 22 -8.07 -2.23 -5.90
N ARG A 23 -8.32 -3.01 -6.95
CA ARG A 23 -7.77 -4.37 -7.10
C ARG A 23 -6.26 -4.36 -7.13
N ARG A 24 -5.68 -3.40 -7.85
CA ARG A 24 -4.24 -3.24 -7.94
C ARG A 24 -3.64 -2.99 -6.57
N MET A 25 -4.23 -2.10 -5.77
CA MET A 25 -3.78 -1.81 -4.41
C MET A 25 -3.88 -3.05 -3.51
N GLU A 26 -4.98 -3.78 -3.58
CA GLU A 26 -5.16 -5.01 -2.83
C GLU A 26 -4.08 -6.04 -3.16
N LEU A 27 -3.80 -6.25 -4.45
CA LEU A 27 -2.76 -7.19 -4.90
C LEU A 27 -1.38 -6.76 -4.43
N GLN A 28 -1.08 -5.45 -4.45
CA GLN A 28 0.20 -4.95 -3.96
C GLN A 28 0.37 -5.22 -2.47
N VAL A 29 -0.66 -4.97 -1.66
CA VAL A 29 -0.63 -5.27 -0.23
C VAL A 29 -0.47 -6.77 0.02
N LEU A 30 -1.21 -7.61 -0.71
CA LEU A 30 -1.14 -9.06 -0.59
C LEU A 30 0.21 -9.64 -1.05
N SER A 31 0.96 -8.90 -1.86
CA SER A 31 2.28 -9.34 -2.32
C SER A 31 3.36 -9.20 -1.24
N LEU A 32 3.08 -8.46 -0.16
CA LEU A 32 4.02 -8.34 0.96
C LEU A 32 4.10 -9.66 1.72
N THR A 33 5.32 -10.07 2.06
CA THR A 33 5.50 -11.21 2.97
C THR A 33 5.06 -10.81 4.37
N GLY A 34 4.85 -11.80 5.26
CA GLY A 34 4.47 -11.52 6.65
C GLY A 34 5.46 -10.60 7.35
N ARG A 35 6.76 -10.81 7.16
CA ARG A 35 7.81 -9.98 7.77
C ARG A 35 7.84 -8.57 7.17
N GLU A 36 7.69 -8.45 5.86
CA GLU A 36 7.62 -7.13 5.20
C GLU A 36 6.44 -6.35 5.72
N ARG A 37 5.29 -6.99 5.87
CA ARG A 37 4.08 -6.36 6.40
C ARG A 37 4.27 -5.92 7.86
N GLU A 38 4.84 -6.78 8.70
CA GLU A 38 5.13 -6.45 10.10
C GLU A 38 6.04 -5.22 10.21
N VAL A 39 7.12 -5.22 9.44
CA VAL A 39 8.10 -4.12 9.46
C VAL A 39 7.45 -2.81 9.01
N ILE A 40 6.70 -2.84 7.90
CA ILE A 40 6.10 -1.62 7.37
C ILE A 40 5.01 -1.08 8.31
N ASP A 41 4.22 -1.95 8.93
CA ASP A 41 3.20 -1.53 9.89
C ASP A 41 3.82 -0.83 11.11
N LEU A 42 4.93 -1.36 11.63
CA LEU A 42 5.63 -0.76 12.76
C LEU A 42 6.31 0.57 12.37
N ALA A 43 6.87 0.63 11.17
CA ALA A 43 7.50 1.85 10.65
C ALA A 43 6.47 2.97 10.46
N VAL A 44 5.29 2.64 9.98
CA VAL A 44 4.18 3.59 9.79
C VAL A 44 3.72 4.16 11.14
N LYS A 45 3.80 3.37 12.21
CA LYS A 45 3.48 3.82 13.58
C LYS A 45 4.55 4.74 14.18
N GLY A 46 5.65 4.96 13.48
CA GLY A 46 6.73 5.85 13.92
C GLY A 46 7.89 5.16 14.58
N MET A 47 7.95 3.84 14.59
CA MET A 47 9.08 3.11 15.16
C MET A 47 10.33 3.23 14.28
N GLN A 48 11.47 3.42 14.92
CA GLN A 48 12.75 3.47 14.24
C GLN A 48 13.23 2.05 13.90
N ASN A 49 14.13 1.94 12.92
CA ASN A 49 14.65 0.63 12.50
C ASN A 49 15.24 -0.18 13.65
N LYS A 50 15.96 0.48 14.56
CA LYS A 50 16.55 -0.17 15.72
C LYS A 50 15.47 -0.75 16.64
N GLU A 51 14.41 -0.01 16.88
CA GLU A 51 13.29 -0.45 17.72
C GLU A 51 12.58 -1.63 17.10
N ILE A 52 12.36 -1.60 15.79
CA ILE A 52 11.75 -2.70 15.05
C ILE A 52 12.63 -3.95 15.12
N ALA A 53 13.94 -3.77 14.93
CA ALA A 53 14.92 -4.86 15.00
C ALA A 53 14.87 -5.54 16.37
N ASP A 54 14.85 -4.75 17.42
CA ASP A 54 14.79 -5.27 18.79
C ASP A 54 13.47 -6.01 19.05
N LEU A 55 12.36 -5.45 18.61
CA LEU A 55 11.05 -6.04 18.80
C LEU A 55 10.90 -7.38 18.07
N LEU A 56 11.41 -7.46 16.84
CA LEU A 56 11.25 -8.65 16.01
C LEU A 56 12.41 -9.66 16.17
N GLY A 57 13.47 -9.30 16.92
CA GLY A 57 14.62 -10.16 17.12
C GLY A 57 15.44 -10.36 15.85
N ILE A 58 15.56 -9.35 15.02
CA ILE A 58 16.34 -9.36 13.77
C ILE A 58 17.33 -8.19 13.76
N SER A 59 18.26 -8.20 12.79
CA SER A 59 19.23 -7.11 12.67
C SER A 59 18.60 -5.86 12.04
N VAL A 60 19.22 -4.69 12.31
CA VAL A 60 18.82 -3.43 11.68
C VAL A 60 18.97 -3.53 10.16
N THR A 61 20.02 -4.19 9.68
CA THR A 61 20.22 -4.40 8.24
C THR A 61 19.05 -5.17 7.63
N THR A 62 18.56 -6.20 8.31
CA THR A 62 17.42 -7.00 7.88
C THR A 62 16.14 -6.14 7.87
N VAL A 63 15.93 -5.28 8.86
CA VAL A 63 14.80 -4.34 8.89
C VAL A 63 14.85 -3.43 7.67
N LYS A 64 16.01 -2.86 7.36
CA LYS A 64 16.19 -2.00 6.19
C LYS A 64 15.86 -2.73 4.89
N MET A 65 16.27 -3.98 4.79
CA MET A 65 15.97 -4.82 3.63
C MET A 65 14.46 -5.03 3.48
N TYR A 66 13.77 -5.40 4.55
CA TYR A 66 12.32 -5.60 4.52
C TYR A 66 11.58 -4.31 4.17
N ARG A 67 12.02 -3.16 4.70
CA ARG A 67 11.42 -1.85 4.36
C ARG A 67 11.60 -1.54 2.88
N ALA A 68 12.81 -1.72 2.35
CA ALA A 68 13.09 -1.47 0.94
C ALA A 68 12.23 -2.35 0.04
N ASN A 69 12.13 -3.63 0.37
CA ASN A 69 11.31 -4.57 -0.39
C ASN A 69 9.83 -4.19 -0.33
N ALA A 70 9.33 -3.82 0.85
CA ALA A 70 7.95 -3.39 1.01
C ALA A 70 7.66 -2.12 0.21
N PHE A 71 8.56 -1.13 0.26
CA PHE A 71 8.42 0.12 -0.51
C PHE A 71 8.38 -0.17 -2.00
N GLN A 72 9.23 -1.06 -2.47
CA GLN A 72 9.26 -1.43 -3.89
C GLN A 72 7.95 -2.09 -4.32
N LYS A 73 7.44 -3.02 -3.51
CA LYS A 73 6.18 -3.72 -3.81
C LYS A 73 4.98 -2.77 -3.79
N LEU A 74 4.98 -1.80 -2.89
CA LEU A 74 3.92 -0.79 -2.81
C LEU A 74 4.09 0.36 -3.79
N GLY A 75 5.26 0.47 -4.42
CA GLY A 75 5.54 1.55 -5.37
C GLY A 75 5.69 2.91 -4.71
N VAL A 76 6.20 2.95 -3.48
CA VAL A 76 6.37 4.18 -2.69
C VAL A 76 7.84 4.38 -2.33
N ASN A 77 8.21 5.63 -2.03
CA ASN A 77 9.60 5.99 -1.72
C ASN A 77 9.79 6.53 -0.30
N THR A 78 8.70 6.85 0.41
CA THR A 78 8.77 7.43 1.74
C THR A 78 7.81 6.72 2.68
N ILE A 79 8.06 6.84 3.99
CA ILE A 79 7.17 6.26 4.99
C ILE A 79 5.80 6.96 4.98
N LEU A 80 5.76 8.25 4.68
CA LEU A 80 4.50 8.98 4.56
C LEU A 80 3.67 8.43 3.40
N ALA A 81 4.29 8.22 2.24
CA ALA A 81 3.60 7.63 1.08
C ALA A 81 3.11 6.21 1.38
N ALA A 82 3.91 5.42 2.09
CA ALA A 82 3.53 4.07 2.52
C ALA A 82 2.32 4.11 3.46
N SER A 83 2.33 5.03 4.42
CA SER A 83 1.21 5.23 5.35
C SER A 83 -0.08 5.57 4.62
N GLN A 84 -0.01 6.51 3.68
CA GLN A 84 -1.16 6.91 2.87
C GLN A 84 -1.67 5.77 1.99
N PHE A 85 -0.76 5.00 1.40
CA PHE A 85 -1.11 3.85 0.58
C PHE A 85 -1.87 2.80 1.40
N LEU A 86 -1.36 2.45 2.57
CA LEU A 86 -1.97 1.45 3.45
C LEU A 86 -3.34 1.92 3.96
N ALA A 87 -3.48 3.20 4.28
CA ALA A 87 -4.76 3.77 4.70
C ALA A 87 -5.82 3.66 3.60
N ARG A 88 -5.45 3.94 2.35
CA ARG A 88 -6.35 3.79 1.21
C ARG A 88 -6.74 2.34 0.98
N ALA A 89 -5.78 1.42 1.07
CA ALA A 89 -6.01 0.00 0.87
C ALA A 89 -6.96 -0.54 1.94
N GLU A 90 -6.78 -0.16 3.20
CA GLU A 90 -7.66 -0.56 4.30
C GLU A 90 -9.08 -0.04 4.09
N ASN A 91 -9.23 1.22 3.71
CA ASN A 91 -10.53 1.82 3.43
C ASN A 91 -11.23 1.11 2.26
N SER A 92 -10.49 0.70 1.25
CA SER A 92 -11.02 -0.05 0.12
C SER A 92 -11.54 -1.43 0.54
N LEU A 93 -10.82 -2.11 1.43
CA LEU A 93 -11.18 -3.45 1.89
C LEU A 93 -12.42 -3.44 2.80
N GLU A 94 -12.66 -2.34 3.52
CA GLU A 94 -13.83 -2.20 4.39
C GLU A 94 -15.12 -1.92 3.64
N GLN A 95 -15.04 -1.51 2.39
CA GLN A 95 -16.18 -1.21 1.54
C GLN A 95 -16.45 -2.34 0.55
#